data_83b4f965a24dd6ad6b45ec48f31c1698
#
_entry.id   83b4f965a24dd6ad6b45ec48f31c1698
#
_cell.length_a   1.000
_cell.length_b   1.000
_cell.length_c   1.000
_cell.angle_alpha   90.00
_cell.angle_beta   90.00
_cell.angle_gamma   90.00
#
_symmetry.space_group_name_H-M   'P 1'
#
loop_
_entity.id
_entity.type
_entity.pdbx_description
1 polymer ?
#
loop_
_entity_poly.entity_id
_entity_poly.type
_entity_poly.pdbx_seq_one_letter_code
_entity_poly.pdbx_strand_id
1 'polypeptide(L)'
;MINVYDDFTKLNEVILGDINLHLLETVNVKYRQQVEDIFLQTRDDLVAIQTVLESKGVKVHRPKISKAFAKTITTPAWTEQGVRNCLSPRDSFAVVGDVLLEGASHKRSSHFESLYYKELFVELFQQGGKWISMPPPALSDLSYDNESYLTNIEPILDTAQLARFGNRLLVSTRGAGNQLGVEWINRTFDKFEVIAMDGCFSGHLDAQIKIIRPGLVISPYAREKHPDFMQKWDIIPTKIYGDALAIIDDRFQDDDWDNTYFQTSMLSYDENTVFVFDHYKKLFPTFIKDMERKGVECVFIPFKHQHWFSQGSTCLTCDINRSGGMEVYD
;
A
#
# COMPACT_ATOMS: atom_id res chain seq x y z
N MET A 1 -3.72 16.03 13.41
CA MET A 1 -3.29 16.92 12.29
C MET A 1 -2.58 16.05 11.27
N ILE A 2 -2.86 16.20 9.99
CA ILE A 2 -2.22 15.43 8.91
C ILE A 2 -0.74 15.82 8.84
N ASN A 3 0.18 14.82 8.85
CA ASN A 3 1.64 15.05 8.79
C ASN A 3 2.38 13.78 8.42
N VAL A 4 2.78 13.59 7.15
CA VAL A 4 3.59 12.44 6.73
C VAL A 4 4.60 12.88 5.66
N TYR A 5 5.86 12.98 6.05
CA TYR A 5 6.98 13.33 5.17
C TYR A 5 7.88 12.13 4.85
N ASP A 6 7.75 11.04 5.58
CA ASP A 6 8.52 9.83 5.37
C ASP A 6 7.71 8.56 5.73
N ASP A 7 8.26 7.39 5.43
CA ASP A 7 7.62 6.10 5.68
C ASP A 7 8.22 5.37 6.90
N PHE A 8 9.05 6.03 7.73
CA PHE A 8 9.82 5.36 8.78
C PHE A 8 9.87 6.09 10.14
N THR A 9 9.62 7.38 10.26
CA THR A 9 9.54 8.04 11.56
C THR A 9 8.33 7.55 12.36
N LYS A 10 8.31 7.83 13.67
CA LYS A 10 7.28 7.30 14.57
C LYS A 10 5.86 7.53 14.04
N LEU A 11 5.12 6.45 13.91
CA LEU A 11 3.72 6.42 13.51
C LEU A 11 2.82 6.81 14.70
N ASN A 12 2.02 7.85 14.53
CA ASN A 12 1.10 8.34 15.55
C ASN A 12 -0.36 8.05 15.22
N GLU A 13 -0.73 8.08 13.92
CA GLU A 13 -2.11 7.93 13.47
C GLU A 13 -2.15 7.25 12.11
N VAL A 14 -3.02 6.26 11.95
CA VAL A 14 -3.10 5.40 10.76
C VAL A 14 -4.54 5.03 10.43
N ILE A 15 -4.84 4.86 9.14
CA ILE A 15 -6.03 4.14 8.68
C ILE A 15 -5.64 2.67 8.49
N LEU A 16 -6.42 1.76 9.05
CA LEU A 16 -6.33 0.33 8.80
C LEU A 16 -7.54 -0.11 7.97
N GLY A 17 -7.30 -0.80 6.87
CA GLY A 17 -8.33 -1.35 5.99
C GLY A 17 -9.28 -2.32 6.68
N ASP A 18 -10.34 -2.72 5.96
CA ASP A 18 -11.34 -3.68 6.46
C ASP A 18 -11.90 -4.53 5.33
N ILE A 19 -12.69 -5.52 5.69
CA ILE A 19 -13.41 -6.42 4.78
C ILE A 19 -14.89 -6.04 4.71
N ASN A 20 -15.37 -5.74 3.51
CA ASN A 20 -16.81 -5.55 3.28
C ASN A 20 -17.50 -6.89 3.00
N LEU A 21 -18.10 -7.48 4.03
CA LEU A 21 -18.82 -8.77 3.91
C LEU A 21 -20.01 -8.72 2.95
N HIS A 22 -20.56 -7.54 2.63
CA HIS A 22 -21.65 -7.45 1.65
C HIS A 22 -21.19 -7.82 0.24
N LEU A 23 -19.88 -7.81 -0.05
CA LEU A 23 -19.32 -8.28 -1.32
C LEU A 23 -19.51 -9.80 -1.51
N LEU A 24 -19.81 -10.57 -0.46
CA LEU A 24 -20.15 -12.00 -0.59
C LEU A 24 -21.39 -12.23 -1.45
N GLU A 25 -22.28 -11.24 -1.55
CA GLU A 25 -23.44 -11.32 -2.44
C GLU A 25 -23.05 -11.42 -3.93
N THR A 26 -21.87 -10.91 -4.30
CA THR A 26 -21.32 -10.95 -5.68
C THR A 26 -20.52 -12.23 -5.98
N VAL A 27 -20.16 -13.00 -4.94
CA VAL A 27 -19.36 -14.22 -5.08
C VAL A 27 -20.25 -15.36 -5.59
N ASN A 28 -19.72 -16.16 -6.53
CA ASN A 28 -20.39 -17.37 -7.01
C ASN A 28 -20.79 -18.29 -5.84
N VAL A 29 -22.04 -18.74 -5.83
CA VAL A 29 -22.62 -19.57 -4.76
C VAL A 29 -21.76 -20.78 -4.41
N LYS A 30 -21.09 -21.38 -5.41
CA LYS A 30 -20.21 -22.56 -5.23
C LYS A 30 -19.03 -22.28 -4.26
N TYR A 31 -18.51 -21.06 -4.25
CA TYR A 31 -17.33 -20.70 -3.46
C TYR A 31 -17.67 -19.80 -2.26
N ARG A 32 -18.95 -19.40 -2.11
CA ARG A 32 -19.36 -18.39 -1.15
C ARG A 32 -18.98 -18.73 0.29
N GLN A 33 -19.21 -19.97 0.72
CA GLN A 33 -18.86 -20.37 2.09
C GLN A 33 -17.35 -20.28 2.35
N GLN A 34 -16.53 -20.75 1.41
CA GLN A 34 -15.07 -20.68 1.54
C GLN A 34 -14.60 -19.21 1.60
N VAL A 35 -15.14 -18.34 0.76
CA VAL A 35 -14.79 -16.91 0.73
C VAL A 35 -15.29 -16.23 2.00
N GLU A 36 -16.47 -16.60 2.53
CA GLU A 36 -16.98 -16.08 3.79
C GLU A 36 -16.06 -16.44 4.96
N ASP A 37 -15.60 -17.67 5.06
CA ASP A 37 -14.67 -18.12 6.09
C ASP A 37 -13.35 -17.33 6.03
N ILE A 38 -12.82 -17.11 4.83
CA ILE A 38 -11.61 -16.29 4.60
C ILE A 38 -11.86 -14.84 5.05
N PHE A 39 -13.00 -14.25 4.69
CA PHE A 39 -13.34 -12.87 5.04
C PHE A 39 -13.51 -12.69 6.56
N LEU A 40 -14.19 -13.61 7.22
CA LEU A 40 -14.37 -13.55 8.67
C LEU A 40 -13.05 -13.69 9.42
N GLN A 41 -12.20 -14.67 9.06
CA GLN A 41 -10.89 -14.84 9.66
C GLN A 41 -9.99 -13.62 9.41
N THR A 42 -10.05 -13.03 8.23
CA THR A 42 -9.31 -11.80 7.92
C THR A 42 -9.76 -10.62 8.77
N ARG A 43 -11.06 -10.47 9.03
CA ARG A 43 -11.57 -9.44 9.96
C ARG A 43 -11.05 -9.63 11.38
N ASP A 44 -11.01 -10.87 11.86
CA ASP A 44 -10.47 -11.19 13.18
C ASP A 44 -8.98 -10.81 13.25
N ASP A 45 -8.20 -11.12 12.21
CA ASP A 45 -6.79 -10.70 12.10
C ASP A 45 -6.66 -9.16 12.10
N LEU A 46 -7.52 -8.44 11.36
CA LEU A 46 -7.50 -6.96 11.35
C LEU A 46 -7.83 -6.36 12.71
N VAL A 47 -8.73 -6.96 13.50
CA VAL A 47 -9.00 -6.55 14.88
C VAL A 47 -7.78 -6.77 15.78
N ALA A 48 -7.09 -7.90 15.62
CA ALA A 48 -5.86 -8.15 16.35
C ALA A 48 -4.74 -7.18 15.95
N ILE A 49 -4.58 -6.87 14.66
CA ILE A 49 -3.64 -5.85 14.17
C ILE A 49 -3.95 -4.49 14.78
N GLN A 50 -5.20 -4.06 14.80
CA GLN A 50 -5.62 -2.82 15.45
C GLN A 50 -5.21 -2.81 16.92
N THR A 51 -5.47 -3.88 17.66
CA THR A 51 -5.11 -4.00 19.07
C THR A 51 -3.61 -3.82 19.29
N VAL A 52 -2.78 -4.42 18.43
CA VAL A 52 -1.30 -4.27 18.50
C VAL A 52 -0.89 -2.83 18.23
N LEU A 53 -1.43 -2.18 17.19
CA LEU A 53 -1.13 -0.78 16.88
C LEU A 53 -1.51 0.16 18.03
N GLU A 54 -2.73 0.00 18.57
CA GLU A 54 -3.23 0.81 19.70
C GLU A 54 -2.41 0.60 20.99
N SER A 55 -1.93 -0.62 21.24
CA SER A 55 -1.05 -0.94 22.37
C SER A 55 0.30 -0.19 22.32
N LYS A 56 0.74 0.18 21.11
CA LYS A 56 1.93 1.04 20.89
C LYS A 56 1.60 2.53 20.85
N GLY A 57 0.35 2.92 21.17
CA GLY A 57 -0.10 4.31 21.21
C GLY A 57 -0.44 4.89 19.83
N VAL A 58 -0.60 4.07 18.81
CA VAL A 58 -1.03 4.52 17.47
C VAL A 58 -2.56 4.68 17.47
N LYS A 59 -3.06 5.83 17.05
CA LYS A 59 -4.49 6.04 16.83
C LYS A 59 -4.89 5.39 15.52
N VAL A 60 -5.86 4.46 15.56
CA VAL A 60 -6.30 3.69 14.39
C VAL A 60 -7.69 4.12 13.94
N HIS A 61 -7.85 4.42 12.66
CA HIS A 61 -9.13 4.65 12.00
C HIS A 61 -9.51 3.45 11.15
N ARG A 62 -10.82 3.23 11.00
CA ARG A 62 -11.39 2.17 10.17
C ARG A 62 -12.32 2.73 9.11
N PRO A 63 -12.46 2.07 7.94
CA PRO A 63 -13.43 2.47 6.93
C PRO A 63 -14.86 2.28 7.42
N LYS A 64 -15.78 3.04 6.83
CA LYS A 64 -17.21 2.84 7.04
C LYS A 64 -17.76 1.87 6.01
N ILE A 65 -18.08 0.67 6.45
CA ILE A 65 -18.65 -0.39 5.61
C ILE A 65 -20.10 -0.06 5.25
N SER A 66 -20.46 -0.21 3.96
CA SER A 66 -21.81 -0.01 3.47
C SER A 66 -22.20 -1.09 2.44
N LYS A 67 -23.42 -1.59 2.56
CA LYS A 67 -24.02 -2.49 1.55
C LYS A 67 -24.13 -1.82 0.17
N ALA A 68 -24.24 -0.49 0.13
CA ALA A 68 -24.31 0.26 -1.14
C ALA A 68 -23.09 0.02 -2.03
N PHE A 69 -21.92 -0.23 -1.44
CA PHE A 69 -20.66 -0.46 -2.19
C PHE A 69 -20.57 -1.86 -2.82
N ALA A 70 -21.45 -2.78 -2.47
CA ALA A 70 -21.55 -4.09 -3.14
C ALA A 70 -22.48 -4.09 -4.36
N LYS A 71 -23.15 -2.97 -4.65
CA LYS A 71 -24.04 -2.86 -5.80
C LYS A 71 -23.28 -2.54 -7.07
N THR A 72 -23.85 -2.93 -8.21
CA THR A 72 -23.37 -2.54 -9.52
C THR A 72 -23.27 -1.02 -9.64
N ILE A 73 -22.11 -0.56 -10.13
CA ILE A 73 -21.83 0.85 -10.37
C ILE A 73 -21.94 1.09 -11.87
N THR A 74 -22.72 2.11 -12.25
CA THR A 74 -22.81 2.56 -13.66
C THR A 74 -22.41 4.01 -13.73
N THR A 75 -21.43 4.29 -14.57
CA THR A 75 -20.99 5.63 -14.95
C THR A 75 -21.44 5.92 -16.40
N PRO A 76 -21.29 7.14 -16.91
CA PRO A 76 -21.53 7.40 -18.33
C PRO A 76 -20.63 6.62 -19.28
N ALA A 77 -19.50 6.08 -18.81
CA ALA A 77 -18.45 5.50 -19.64
C ALA A 77 -18.31 3.96 -19.48
N TRP A 78 -18.79 3.38 -18.36
CA TRP A 78 -18.61 1.95 -18.06
C TRP A 78 -19.51 1.47 -16.91
N THR A 79 -19.60 0.15 -16.75
CA THR A 79 -20.31 -0.50 -15.63
C THR A 79 -19.38 -1.53 -14.96
N GLU A 80 -19.40 -1.59 -13.61
CA GLU A 80 -18.60 -2.50 -12.79
C GLU A 80 -19.42 -3.13 -11.67
N GLN A 81 -19.07 -4.34 -11.23
CA GLN A 81 -19.76 -5.10 -10.19
C GLN A 81 -19.27 -4.73 -8.78
N GLY A 82 -19.73 -3.59 -8.27
CA GLY A 82 -19.40 -3.11 -6.93
C GLY A 82 -18.07 -2.35 -6.83
N VAL A 83 -17.84 -1.78 -5.67
CA VAL A 83 -16.55 -1.19 -5.28
C VAL A 83 -15.65 -2.30 -4.77
N ARG A 84 -14.36 -2.28 -5.10
CA ARG A 84 -13.35 -3.17 -4.54
C ARG A 84 -13.42 -3.17 -3.00
N ASN A 85 -12.96 -4.23 -2.37
CA ASN A 85 -12.87 -4.32 -0.92
C ASN A 85 -11.93 -3.25 -0.34
N CYS A 86 -12.33 -2.61 0.76
CA CYS A 86 -11.57 -1.54 1.41
C CYS A 86 -10.35 -2.02 2.23
N LEU A 87 -9.75 -3.12 1.84
CA LEU A 87 -8.63 -3.73 2.55
C LEU A 87 -7.30 -2.98 2.33
N SER A 88 -7.15 -2.31 1.19
CA SER A 88 -5.90 -1.68 0.74
C SER A 88 -6.02 -0.16 0.64
N PRO A 89 -6.17 0.59 1.75
CA PRO A 89 -6.31 2.04 1.70
C PRO A 89 -5.13 2.72 0.98
N ARG A 90 -3.93 2.15 1.09
CA ARG A 90 -2.70 2.64 0.48
C ARG A 90 -2.76 2.76 -1.05
N ASP A 91 -3.58 1.93 -1.71
CA ASP A 91 -3.73 1.97 -3.17
C ASP A 91 -4.51 3.23 -3.60
N SER A 92 -5.48 3.65 -2.80
CA SER A 92 -6.47 4.67 -3.18
C SER A 92 -6.13 6.08 -2.70
N PHE A 93 -5.39 6.22 -1.59
CA PHE A 93 -5.00 7.53 -1.05
C PHE A 93 -3.74 7.45 -0.20
N ALA A 94 -3.05 8.58 -0.09
CA ALA A 94 -1.87 8.76 0.74
C ALA A 94 -1.88 10.15 1.40
N VAL A 95 -1.09 10.30 2.46
CA VAL A 95 -0.72 11.64 2.95
C VAL A 95 0.68 11.98 2.46
N VAL A 96 0.84 13.16 1.88
CA VAL A 96 2.11 13.70 1.41
C VAL A 96 2.32 15.05 2.10
N GLY A 97 3.26 15.12 3.02
CA GLY A 97 3.42 16.28 3.88
C GLY A 97 2.18 16.54 4.74
N ASP A 98 1.52 17.67 4.54
CA ASP A 98 0.29 18.08 5.21
C ASP A 98 -0.97 17.93 4.34
N VAL A 99 -0.88 17.16 3.25
CA VAL A 99 -1.93 17.00 2.24
C VAL A 99 -2.41 15.56 2.17
N LEU A 100 -3.71 15.34 2.33
CA LEU A 100 -4.38 14.09 1.97
C LEU A 100 -4.59 14.10 0.45
N LEU A 101 -4.01 13.13 -0.24
CA LEU A 101 -4.09 12.92 -1.67
C LEU A 101 -4.97 11.71 -1.98
N GLU A 102 -6.07 11.89 -2.73
CA GLU A 102 -6.75 10.78 -3.39
C GLU A 102 -6.07 10.51 -4.74
N GLY A 103 -5.67 9.24 -4.96
CA GLY A 103 -5.04 8.79 -6.20
C GLY A 103 -6.03 8.61 -7.34
N ALA A 104 -5.50 8.24 -8.50
CA ALA A 104 -6.26 7.98 -9.73
C ALA A 104 -6.01 6.52 -10.15
N SER A 105 -6.86 5.59 -9.68
CA SER A 105 -6.67 4.17 -9.98
C SER A 105 -6.99 3.85 -11.44
N HIS A 106 -6.18 2.96 -12.02
CA HIS A 106 -6.42 2.37 -13.33
C HIS A 106 -7.53 1.29 -13.31
N LYS A 107 -7.98 0.87 -12.13
CA LYS A 107 -9.00 -0.18 -11.98
C LYS A 107 -10.36 0.43 -11.72
N ARG A 108 -11.36 0.05 -12.53
CA ARG A 108 -12.76 0.49 -12.37
C ARG A 108 -13.31 0.14 -11.00
N SER A 109 -13.04 -1.05 -10.49
CA SER A 109 -13.47 -1.50 -9.16
C SER A 109 -12.88 -0.67 -8.01
N SER A 110 -11.71 -0.05 -8.19
CA SER A 110 -11.06 0.81 -7.20
C SER A 110 -11.44 2.30 -7.32
N HIS A 111 -12.07 2.68 -8.44
CA HIS A 111 -12.38 4.08 -8.74
C HIS A 111 -13.17 4.81 -7.65
N PHE A 112 -14.00 4.10 -6.91
CA PHE A 112 -14.83 4.64 -5.82
C PHE A 112 -14.41 4.12 -4.44
N GLU A 113 -13.25 3.50 -4.29
CA GLU A 113 -12.82 2.91 -3.03
C GLU A 113 -12.65 3.96 -1.92
N SER A 114 -12.26 5.20 -2.26
CA SER A 114 -12.15 6.30 -1.31
C SER A 114 -13.48 6.64 -0.59
N LEU A 115 -14.62 6.23 -1.14
CA LEU A 115 -15.93 6.42 -0.49
C LEU A 115 -16.06 5.72 0.87
N TYR A 116 -15.34 4.62 1.09
CA TYR A 116 -15.28 3.95 2.40
C TYR A 116 -14.69 4.84 3.50
N TYR A 117 -13.92 5.84 3.13
CA TYR A 117 -13.15 6.70 4.02
C TYR A 117 -13.62 8.16 4.02
N LYS A 118 -14.66 8.47 3.24
CA LYS A 118 -15.09 9.85 2.97
C LYS A 118 -15.46 10.63 4.24
N GLU A 119 -16.10 9.98 5.22
CA GLU A 119 -16.43 10.63 6.49
C GLU A 119 -15.15 11.05 7.24
N LEU A 120 -14.16 10.16 7.32
CA LEU A 120 -12.86 10.47 7.91
C LEU A 120 -12.16 11.62 7.17
N PHE A 121 -12.21 11.63 5.84
CA PHE A 121 -11.60 12.72 5.05
C PHE A 121 -12.25 14.07 5.36
N VAL A 122 -13.57 14.09 5.52
CA VAL A 122 -14.30 15.29 5.94
C VAL A 122 -13.87 15.74 7.35
N GLU A 123 -13.74 14.80 8.29
CA GLU A 123 -13.25 15.10 9.64
C GLU A 123 -11.83 15.70 9.63
N LEU A 124 -10.92 15.08 8.88
CA LEU A 124 -9.54 15.57 8.73
C LEU A 124 -9.49 16.96 8.09
N PHE A 125 -10.34 17.20 7.08
CA PHE A 125 -10.47 18.51 6.44
C PHE A 125 -11.01 19.56 7.41
N GLN A 126 -12.04 19.24 8.20
CA GLN A 126 -12.58 20.13 9.24
C GLN A 126 -11.58 20.46 10.34
N GLN A 127 -10.62 19.59 10.60
CA GLN A 127 -9.49 19.81 11.52
C GLN A 127 -8.36 20.65 10.89
N GLY A 128 -8.55 21.17 9.68
CA GLY A 128 -7.61 22.04 8.97
C GLY A 128 -6.63 21.29 8.04
N GLY A 129 -6.82 19.99 7.81
CA GLY A 129 -6.04 19.24 6.83
C GLY A 129 -6.34 19.68 5.40
N LYS A 130 -5.34 19.71 4.55
CA LYS A 130 -5.53 19.91 3.11
C LYS A 130 -5.97 18.60 2.47
N TRP A 131 -6.87 18.66 1.51
CA TRP A 131 -7.38 17.51 0.79
C TRP A 131 -7.49 17.81 -0.69
N ILE A 132 -6.82 17.00 -1.52
CA ILE A 132 -6.83 17.11 -2.98
C ILE A 132 -7.07 15.74 -3.59
N SER A 133 -7.59 15.72 -4.82
CA SER A 133 -7.77 14.50 -5.61
C SER A 133 -7.09 14.67 -6.96
N MET A 134 -6.44 13.62 -7.45
CA MET A 134 -6.05 13.55 -8.85
C MET A 134 -7.30 13.61 -9.74
N PRO A 135 -7.21 14.11 -10.99
CA PRO A 135 -8.31 14.03 -11.93
C PRO A 135 -8.76 12.57 -12.05
N PRO A 136 -10.04 12.24 -11.81
CA PRO A 136 -10.52 10.87 -11.94
C PRO A 136 -10.48 10.47 -13.42
N PRO A 137 -9.82 9.36 -13.80
CA PRO A 137 -9.74 8.92 -15.18
C PRO A 137 -11.10 8.42 -15.66
N ALA A 138 -11.42 8.65 -16.93
CA ALA A 138 -12.70 8.23 -17.50
C ALA A 138 -12.83 6.71 -17.59
N LEU A 139 -11.72 5.98 -17.77
CA LEU A 139 -11.67 4.52 -17.95
C LEU A 139 -12.72 4.01 -18.96
N SER A 140 -12.96 4.80 -20.02
CA SER A 140 -14.00 4.56 -21.01
C SER A 140 -13.80 3.22 -21.72
N ASP A 141 -14.89 2.52 -22.03
CA ASP A 141 -14.86 1.27 -22.82
C ASP A 141 -14.18 1.46 -24.19
N LEU A 142 -14.08 2.70 -24.68
CA LEU A 142 -13.39 3.03 -25.92
C LEU A 142 -11.86 3.07 -25.80
N SER A 143 -11.33 3.34 -24.60
CA SER A 143 -9.90 3.52 -24.35
C SER A 143 -9.34 2.55 -23.32
N TYR A 144 -10.19 1.81 -22.64
CA TYR A 144 -9.80 0.89 -21.58
C TYR A 144 -9.19 -0.39 -22.17
N ASP A 145 -7.94 -0.62 -21.84
CA ASP A 145 -7.23 -1.83 -22.21
C ASP A 145 -7.28 -2.82 -21.05
N ASN A 146 -8.05 -3.89 -21.24
CA ASN A 146 -8.22 -4.95 -20.25
C ASN A 146 -6.94 -5.77 -19.99
N GLU A 147 -5.98 -5.75 -20.91
CA GLU A 147 -4.73 -6.50 -20.75
C GLU A 147 -3.68 -5.67 -20.01
N SER A 148 -3.50 -4.42 -20.37
CA SER A 148 -2.53 -3.53 -19.70
C SER A 148 -3.11 -2.72 -18.56
N TYR A 149 -4.42 -2.50 -18.51
CA TYR A 149 -5.14 -1.65 -17.56
C TYR A 149 -4.63 -0.21 -17.45
N LEU A 150 -3.60 0.16 -18.20
CA LEU A 150 -2.96 1.45 -18.18
C LEU A 150 -3.16 2.17 -19.51
N THR A 151 -3.72 3.35 -19.43
CA THR A 151 -3.80 4.24 -20.57
C THR A 151 -2.82 5.39 -20.37
N ASN A 152 -2.07 5.74 -21.43
CA ASN A 152 -1.22 6.93 -21.43
C ASN A 152 -2.00 8.19 -21.84
N ILE A 153 -3.33 8.13 -21.86
CA ILE A 153 -4.22 9.25 -22.27
C ILE A 153 -4.53 10.13 -21.07
N GLU A 154 -4.61 9.54 -19.86
CA GLU A 154 -5.01 10.23 -18.63
C GLU A 154 -3.96 10.00 -17.52
N PRO A 155 -3.81 10.94 -16.56
CA PRO A 155 -2.98 10.72 -15.38
C PRO A 155 -3.49 9.54 -14.55
N ILE A 156 -2.69 8.51 -14.35
CA ILE A 156 -2.99 7.34 -13.53
C ILE A 156 -1.89 7.19 -12.48
N LEU A 157 -2.29 7.04 -11.23
CA LEU A 157 -1.41 6.70 -10.12
C LEU A 157 -2.19 6.14 -8.94
N ASP A 158 -2.05 4.85 -8.67
CA ASP A 158 -2.37 4.30 -7.35
C ASP A 158 -1.37 4.86 -6.35
N THR A 159 -1.79 5.30 -5.18
CA THR A 159 -0.90 5.99 -4.25
C THR A 159 0.14 5.08 -3.59
N ALA A 160 0.00 3.77 -3.69
CA ALA A 160 1.04 2.80 -3.35
C ALA A 160 2.28 2.85 -4.29
N GLN A 161 2.20 3.63 -5.39
CA GLN A 161 3.35 3.97 -6.23
C GLN A 161 4.22 5.10 -5.65
N LEU A 162 3.85 5.64 -4.48
CA LEU A 162 4.58 6.70 -3.79
C LEU A 162 5.32 6.15 -2.57
N ALA A 163 6.61 6.48 -2.43
CA ALA A 163 7.36 6.38 -1.19
C ALA A 163 7.90 7.77 -0.80
N ARG A 164 7.79 8.09 0.49
CA ARG A 164 8.14 9.42 1.03
C ARG A 164 9.47 9.34 1.76
N PHE A 165 10.33 10.33 1.52
CA PHE A 165 11.65 10.41 2.13
C PHE A 165 12.05 11.86 2.38
N GLY A 166 11.49 12.47 3.42
CA GLY A 166 11.72 13.87 3.77
C GLY A 166 11.20 14.83 2.70
N ASN A 167 12.11 15.52 2.04
CA ASN A 167 11.81 16.42 0.92
C ASN A 167 11.71 15.70 -0.44
N ARG A 168 11.83 14.36 -0.49
CA ARG A 168 11.80 13.56 -1.72
C ARG A 168 10.56 12.68 -1.80
N LEU A 169 10.02 12.53 -3.01
CA LEU A 169 8.99 11.56 -3.36
C LEU A 169 9.54 10.61 -4.40
N LEU A 170 9.66 9.33 -4.06
CA LEU A 170 9.97 8.29 -5.02
C LEU A 170 8.67 7.83 -5.67
N VAL A 171 8.60 7.81 -6.99
CA VAL A 171 7.37 7.50 -7.72
C VAL A 171 7.66 6.49 -8.83
N SER A 172 6.97 5.35 -8.83
CA SER A 172 7.08 4.37 -9.91
C SER A 172 6.08 4.64 -11.03
N THR A 173 6.55 4.52 -12.29
CA THR A 173 5.73 4.63 -13.51
C THR A 173 5.21 3.28 -13.98
N ARG A 174 5.48 2.19 -13.24
CA ARG A 174 5.13 0.82 -13.65
C ARG A 174 4.03 0.22 -12.77
N GLY A 175 3.29 -0.71 -13.35
CA GLY A 175 2.22 -1.43 -12.66
C GLY A 175 0.94 -0.61 -12.56
N ALA A 176 0.79 0.21 -11.54
CA ALA A 176 -0.43 0.97 -11.25
C ALA A 176 -0.25 2.49 -11.38
N GLY A 177 0.65 2.94 -12.25
CA GLY A 177 0.91 4.34 -12.53
C GLY A 177 1.42 4.56 -13.95
N ASN A 178 1.39 5.79 -14.44
CA ASN A 178 1.94 6.17 -15.74
C ASN A 178 2.72 7.49 -15.66
N GLN A 179 3.40 7.85 -16.76
CA GLN A 179 4.21 9.07 -16.81
C GLN A 179 3.38 10.35 -16.56
N LEU A 180 2.14 10.40 -17.02
CA LEU A 180 1.27 11.55 -16.78
C LEU A 180 0.90 11.68 -15.28
N GLY A 181 0.74 10.56 -14.58
CA GLY A 181 0.54 10.54 -13.13
C GLY A 181 1.75 11.12 -12.38
N VAL A 182 2.98 10.71 -12.76
CA VAL A 182 4.22 11.27 -12.19
C VAL A 182 4.34 12.76 -12.47
N GLU A 183 4.04 13.20 -13.70
CA GLU A 183 4.04 14.62 -14.04
C GLU A 183 3.02 15.41 -13.21
N TRP A 184 1.84 14.84 -12.97
CA TRP A 184 0.82 15.47 -12.14
C TRP A 184 1.32 15.64 -10.70
N ILE A 185 1.93 14.61 -10.11
CA ILE A 185 2.55 14.67 -8.77
C ILE A 185 3.63 15.75 -8.73
N ASN A 186 4.54 15.77 -9.71
CA ASN A 186 5.62 16.74 -9.76
C ASN A 186 5.14 18.20 -9.86
N ARG A 187 4.06 18.45 -10.59
CA ARG A 187 3.47 19.79 -10.72
C ARG A 187 2.64 20.20 -9.49
N THR A 188 2.09 19.23 -8.76
CA THR A 188 1.22 19.46 -7.60
C THR A 188 2.01 19.63 -6.32
N PHE A 189 3.07 18.87 -6.15
CA PHE A 189 3.93 18.86 -4.96
C PHE A 189 5.28 19.53 -5.25
N ASP A 190 5.25 20.77 -5.72
CA ASP A 190 6.38 21.56 -6.19
C ASP A 190 7.50 21.80 -5.14
N LYS A 191 7.19 21.57 -3.85
CA LYS A 191 8.15 21.66 -2.75
C LYS A 191 8.98 20.39 -2.56
N PHE A 192 8.58 19.29 -3.22
CA PHE A 192 9.28 18.02 -3.13
C PHE A 192 10.14 17.77 -4.37
N GLU A 193 11.28 17.14 -4.18
CA GLU A 193 12.04 16.53 -5.26
C GLU A 193 11.39 15.22 -5.67
N VAL A 194 10.74 15.18 -6.84
CA VAL A 194 10.11 13.96 -7.35
C VAL A 194 11.13 13.14 -8.15
N ILE A 195 11.39 11.92 -7.68
CA ILE A 195 12.35 10.99 -8.30
C ILE A 195 11.57 9.84 -8.93
N ALA A 196 11.61 9.75 -10.26
CA ALA A 196 11.01 8.65 -11.00
C ALA A 196 11.83 7.37 -10.82
N MET A 197 11.16 6.27 -10.46
CA MET A 197 11.75 4.94 -10.25
C MET A 197 11.49 4.04 -11.46
N ASP A 198 12.06 4.41 -12.63
CA ASP A 198 11.75 3.78 -13.92
C ASP A 198 12.30 2.35 -14.09
N GLY A 199 13.20 1.92 -13.27
CA GLY A 199 13.83 0.60 -13.34
C GLY A 199 13.18 -0.46 -12.44
N CYS A 200 12.22 -0.08 -11.62
CA CYS A 200 11.55 -0.98 -10.69
C CYS A 200 10.44 -1.76 -11.39
N PHE A 201 10.23 -2.99 -10.97
CA PHE A 201 9.44 -4.00 -11.65
C PHE A 201 7.93 -3.75 -11.69
N SER A 202 7.16 -4.70 -12.20
CA SER A 202 5.69 -4.69 -12.16
C SER A 202 5.17 -4.72 -10.72
N GLY A 203 4.15 -3.91 -10.39
CA GLY A 203 3.52 -3.85 -9.08
C GLY A 203 3.74 -2.51 -8.37
N HIS A 204 3.32 -2.43 -7.11
CA HIS A 204 3.41 -1.22 -6.32
C HIS A 204 4.83 -0.98 -5.78
N LEU A 205 5.25 0.28 -5.71
CA LEU A 205 6.58 0.66 -5.24
C LEU A 205 6.80 0.29 -3.77
N ASP A 206 5.78 0.48 -2.92
CA ASP A 206 5.83 0.16 -1.50
C ASP A 206 6.00 -1.34 -1.20
N ALA A 207 5.70 -2.20 -2.19
CA ALA A 207 5.97 -3.63 -2.13
C ALA A 207 7.35 -4.03 -2.67
N GLN A 208 8.11 -3.09 -3.25
CA GLN A 208 9.38 -3.37 -3.92
C GLN A 208 10.58 -2.78 -3.21
N ILE A 209 10.40 -1.65 -2.56
CA ILE A 209 11.44 -0.98 -1.78
C ILE A 209 10.87 -0.54 -0.44
N LYS A 210 11.58 -0.86 0.63
CA LYS A 210 11.24 -0.41 1.97
C LYS A 210 12.41 0.35 2.59
N ILE A 211 12.26 1.65 2.70
CA ILE A 211 13.18 2.47 3.49
C ILE A 211 12.86 2.25 4.96
N ILE A 212 13.82 1.75 5.73
CA ILE A 212 13.70 1.54 7.18
C ILE A 212 14.09 2.82 7.92
N ARG A 213 15.16 3.46 7.47
CA ARG A 213 15.68 4.74 7.93
C ARG A 213 16.76 5.23 6.97
N PRO A 214 17.24 6.48 7.07
CA PRO A 214 18.42 6.90 6.31
C PRO A 214 19.59 5.93 6.51
N GLY A 215 20.21 5.50 5.40
CA GLY A 215 21.30 4.53 5.41
C GLY A 215 20.90 3.05 5.40
N LEU A 216 19.60 2.69 5.49
CA LEU A 216 19.15 1.30 5.48
C LEU A 216 17.87 1.09 4.67
N VAL A 217 17.93 0.20 3.68
CA VAL A 217 16.83 -0.18 2.81
C VAL A 217 16.68 -1.69 2.70
N ILE A 218 15.45 -2.16 2.57
CA ILE A 218 15.13 -3.54 2.17
C ILE A 218 14.74 -3.50 0.70
N SER A 219 15.38 -4.32 -0.13
CA SER A 219 15.13 -4.31 -1.56
C SER A 219 15.58 -5.60 -2.24
N PRO A 220 14.87 -6.08 -3.27
CA PRO A 220 15.32 -7.18 -4.12
C PRO A 220 16.37 -6.73 -5.15
N TYR A 221 16.61 -5.43 -5.26
CA TYR A 221 17.43 -4.86 -6.34
C TYR A 221 18.91 -4.75 -5.98
N ALA A 222 19.75 -4.90 -6.99
CA ALA A 222 21.15 -4.56 -6.89
C ALA A 222 21.33 -3.05 -6.65
N ARG A 223 22.43 -2.69 -6.00
CA ARG A 223 22.74 -1.31 -5.56
C ARG A 223 22.57 -0.27 -6.67
N GLU A 224 23.00 -0.62 -7.88
CA GLU A 224 22.99 0.25 -9.06
C GLU A 224 21.59 0.62 -9.56
N LYS A 225 20.55 -0.08 -9.07
CA LYS A 225 19.15 0.21 -9.39
C LYS A 225 18.50 1.21 -8.44
N HIS A 226 19.19 1.56 -7.35
CA HIS A 226 18.68 2.55 -6.41
C HIS A 226 19.08 3.97 -6.84
N PRO A 227 18.33 5.01 -6.42
CA PRO A 227 18.72 6.41 -6.61
C PRO A 227 20.11 6.71 -6.07
N ASP A 228 20.79 7.73 -6.63
CA ASP A 228 22.15 8.09 -6.30
C ASP A 228 22.38 8.31 -4.79
N PHE A 229 21.43 8.94 -4.10
CA PHE A 229 21.54 9.18 -2.67
C PHE A 229 21.51 7.89 -1.83
N MET A 230 20.99 6.78 -2.37
CA MET A 230 20.96 5.46 -1.71
C MET A 230 22.17 4.58 -2.05
N GLN A 231 23.07 5.00 -2.92
CA GLN A 231 24.18 4.16 -3.40
C GLN A 231 25.16 3.72 -2.30
N LYS A 232 25.20 4.43 -1.18
CA LYS A 232 26.04 4.09 -0.01
C LYS A 232 25.28 3.38 1.11
N TRP A 233 23.98 3.17 0.95
CA TRP A 233 23.16 2.58 1.99
C TRP A 233 23.38 1.09 2.15
N ASP A 234 23.15 0.58 3.33
CA ASP A 234 23.02 -0.85 3.59
C ASP A 234 21.74 -1.40 2.95
N ILE A 235 21.85 -2.54 2.29
CA ILE A 235 20.72 -3.22 1.65
C ILE A 235 20.52 -4.55 2.37
N ILE A 236 19.31 -4.79 2.88
CA ILE A 236 18.85 -6.12 3.29
C ILE A 236 18.19 -6.74 2.05
N PRO A 237 18.81 -7.77 1.44
CA PRO A 237 18.28 -8.34 0.20
C PRO A 237 17.11 -9.28 0.47
N THR A 238 16.11 -9.27 -0.40
CA THR A 238 14.94 -10.14 -0.30
C THR A 238 14.99 -11.37 -1.22
N LYS A 239 15.73 -11.34 -2.32
CA LYS A 239 15.85 -12.45 -3.29
C LYS A 239 16.40 -13.77 -2.71
N ILE A 240 17.12 -13.70 -1.60
CA ILE A 240 17.77 -14.87 -0.98
C ILE A 240 16.73 -15.79 -0.29
N TYR A 241 15.50 -15.33 -0.13
CA TYR A 241 14.49 -15.97 0.72
C TYR A 241 13.35 -16.64 -0.08
N GLY A 242 13.55 -16.83 -1.40
CA GLY A 242 12.52 -17.06 -2.41
C GLY A 242 11.73 -18.37 -2.38
N ASP A 243 12.16 -19.43 -1.69
CA ASP A 243 11.51 -20.75 -1.85
C ASP A 243 10.34 -21.02 -0.88
N ALA A 244 9.96 -20.04 -0.07
CA ALA A 244 9.03 -20.27 1.03
C ALA A 244 7.56 -20.26 0.63
N LEU A 245 7.18 -19.69 -0.51
CA LEU A 245 5.77 -19.67 -0.97
C LEU A 245 5.26 -21.04 -1.42
N ALA A 246 6.12 -21.88 -1.98
CA ALA A 246 5.76 -23.24 -2.33
C ALA A 246 5.24 -24.07 -1.13
N ILE A 247 5.54 -23.60 0.09
CA ILE A 247 5.12 -24.27 1.34
C ILE A 247 3.70 -23.83 1.75
N ILE A 248 3.17 -22.72 1.21
CA ILE A 248 1.98 -22.07 1.76
C ILE A 248 0.71 -22.48 1.03
N ASP A 249 0.75 -22.67 -0.29
CA ASP A 249 -0.43 -23.06 -1.06
C ASP A 249 -0.07 -23.58 -2.46
N ASP A 250 -0.46 -24.83 -2.77
CA ASP A 250 -0.29 -25.46 -4.09
C ASP A 250 -1.00 -24.68 -5.22
N ARG A 251 -1.89 -23.76 -4.90
CA ARG A 251 -2.61 -22.92 -5.86
C ARG A 251 -1.78 -21.78 -6.46
N PHE A 252 -0.64 -21.46 -5.87
CA PHE A 252 0.28 -20.39 -6.30
C PHE A 252 1.56 -20.92 -6.95
N GLN A 253 1.51 -22.11 -7.51
CA GLN A 253 2.64 -22.70 -8.26
C GLN A 253 2.82 -22.14 -9.67
N ASP A 254 2.01 -21.15 -10.09
CA ASP A 254 2.25 -20.43 -11.33
C ASP A 254 3.47 -19.53 -11.20
N ASP A 255 4.44 -19.75 -12.07
CA ASP A 255 5.86 -19.32 -12.05
C ASP A 255 6.13 -17.79 -12.03
N ASP A 256 5.10 -16.93 -11.98
CA ASP A 256 5.24 -15.47 -12.14
C ASP A 256 5.15 -14.64 -10.84
N TRP A 257 4.97 -15.26 -9.68
CA TRP A 257 4.88 -14.52 -8.41
C TRP A 257 6.24 -14.39 -7.73
N ASP A 258 6.83 -13.21 -7.84
CA ASP A 258 8.08 -12.87 -7.16
C ASP A 258 7.84 -12.76 -5.64
N ASN A 259 8.30 -13.75 -4.89
CA ASN A 259 8.20 -13.87 -3.43
C ASN A 259 8.74 -12.66 -2.64
N THR A 260 9.47 -11.79 -3.31
CA THR A 260 10.09 -10.61 -2.71
C THR A 260 9.08 -9.56 -2.27
N TYR A 261 7.90 -9.50 -2.88
CA TYR A 261 6.86 -8.51 -2.58
C TYR A 261 6.43 -8.51 -1.12
N PHE A 262 6.29 -9.68 -0.53
CA PHE A 262 5.77 -9.80 0.83
C PHE A 262 6.79 -9.36 1.87
N GLN A 263 8.08 -9.51 1.60
CA GLN A 263 9.15 -9.18 2.54
C GLN A 263 9.42 -7.67 2.62
N THR A 264 9.18 -6.93 1.55
CA THR A 264 9.38 -5.47 1.51
C THR A 264 8.19 -4.69 2.03
N SER A 265 6.98 -5.23 1.86
CA SER A 265 5.73 -4.54 2.22
C SER A 265 5.44 -4.60 3.72
N MET A 266 6.24 -3.88 4.51
CA MET A 266 6.16 -3.79 5.97
C MET A 266 5.84 -2.38 6.43
N LEU A 267 4.90 -2.25 7.38
CA LEU A 267 4.62 -0.99 8.05
C LEU A 267 5.70 -0.69 9.10
N SER A 268 6.40 0.44 9.00
CA SER A 268 7.27 0.91 10.06
C SER A 268 6.46 1.55 11.18
N TYR A 269 6.75 1.17 12.44
CA TYR A 269 6.30 1.94 13.60
C TYR A 269 7.20 3.15 13.80
N ASP A 270 8.51 2.93 13.77
CA ASP A 270 9.56 3.94 13.82
C ASP A 270 10.80 3.46 13.05
N GLU A 271 11.90 4.21 13.14
CA GLU A 271 13.16 3.94 12.45
C GLU A 271 13.84 2.61 12.82
N ASN A 272 13.38 1.97 13.89
CA ASN A 272 13.98 0.74 14.41
C ASN A 272 12.96 -0.38 14.60
N THR A 273 11.68 -0.18 14.31
CA THR A 273 10.61 -1.13 14.57
C THR A 273 9.67 -1.25 13.38
N VAL A 274 9.41 -2.47 12.93
CA VAL A 274 8.48 -2.76 11.83
C VAL A 274 7.44 -3.81 12.24
N PHE A 275 6.23 -3.73 11.65
CA PHE A 275 5.20 -4.74 11.78
C PHE A 275 5.34 -5.77 10.67
N VAL A 276 5.52 -7.03 11.07
CA VAL A 276 5.77 -8.18 10.17
C VAL A 276 4.73 -9.26 10.46
N PHE A 277 4.27 -9.95 9.43
CA PHE A 277 3.33 -11.05 9.67
C PHE A 277 3.98 -12.20 10.42
N ASP A 278 3.24 -12.81 11.35
CA ASP A 278 3.73 -13.81 12.30
C ASP A 278 4.28 -15.08 11.62
N HIS A 279 3.70 -15.48 10.49
CA HIS A 279 4.16 -16.62 9.71
C HIS A 279 5.57 -16.42 9.10
N TYR A 280 6.07 -15.16 9.02
CA TYR A 280 7.43 -14.86 8.56
C TYR A 280 8.50 -15.44 9.49
N LYS A 281 8.21 -15.64 10.80
CA LYS A 281 9.12 -16.36 11.71
C LYS A 281 9.49 -17.73 11.17
N LYS A 282 8.52 -18.42 10.58
CA LYS A 282 8.70 -19.77 10.05
C LYS A 282 9.22 -19.73 8.61
N LEU A 283 8.69 -18.83 7.78
CA LEU A 283 8.99 -18.82 6.35
C LEU A 283 10.33 -18.15 6.03
N PHE A 284 10.66 -17.09 6.74
CA PHE A 284 11.82 -16.24 6.45
C PHE A 284 12.73 -16.02 7.69
N PRO A 285 13.17 -17.09 8.41
CA PRO A 285 13.92 -16.93 9.65
C PRO A 285 15.26 -16.21 9.46
N THR A 286 15.90 -16.35 8.29
CA THR A 286 17.16 -15.66 7.97
C THR A 286 16.90 -14.16 7.78
N PHE A 287 15.85 -13.79 7.08
CA PHE A 287 15.46 -12.40 6.89
C PHE A 287 15.21 -11.69 8.24
N ILE A 288 14.46 -12.33 9.14
CA ILE A 288 14.22 -11.78 10.49
C ILE A 288 15.55 -11.57 11.24
N LYS A 289 16.48 -12.54 11.19
CA LYS A 289 17.81 -12.39 11.79
C LYS A 289 18.63 -11.26 11.16
N ASP A 290 18.51 -11.06 9.86
CA ASP A 290 19.23 -9.98 9.17
C ASP A 290 18.66 -8.60 9.58
N MET A 291 17.35 -8.49 9.77
CA MET A 291 16.70 -7.31 10.36
C MET A 291 17.24 -7.03 11.77
N GLU A 292 17.24 -8.04 12.64
CA GLU A 292 17.75 -7.93 14.02
C GLU A 292 19.23 -7.50 14.06
N ARG A 293 20.09 -8.07 13.18
CA ARG A 293 21.52 -7.69 13.06
C ARG A 293 21.69 -6.23 12.64
N LYS A 294 20.75 -5.67 11.90
CA LYS A 294 20.73 -4.26 11.52
C LYS A 294 20.02 -3.36 12.55
N GLY A 295 19.67 -3.92 13.73
CA GLY A 295 19.02 -3.19 14.81
C GLY A 295 17.55 -2.84 14.52
N VAL A 296 16.87 -3.68 13.73
CA VAL A 296 15.44 -3.52 13.44
C VAL A 296 14.64 -4.58 14.19
N GLU A 297 13.77 -4.13 15.08
CA GLU A 297 12.82 -4.97 15.82
C GLU A 297 11.64 -5.35 14.92
N CYS A 298 11.31 -6.64 14.86
CA CYS A 298 10.13 -7.14 14.18
C CYS A 298 9.00 -7.38 15.17
N VAL A 299 7.95 -6.58 15.11
CA VAL A 299 6.70 -6.79 15.86
C VAL A 299 5.78 -7.65 15.02
N PHE A 300 5.42 -8.82 15.54
CA PHE A 300 4.66 -9.80 14.78
C PHE A 300 3.16 -9.59 14.94
N ILE A 301 2.44 -9.57 13.79
CA ILE A 301 1.00 -9.38 13.69
C ILE A 301 0.38 -10.53 12.88
N PRO A 302 -0.85 -10.96 13.17
CA PRO A 302 -1.49 -12.02 12.41
C PRO A 302 -2.01 -11.49 11.07
N PHE A 303 -1.92 -12.27 10.02
CA PHE A 303 -2.65 -12.09 8.77
C PHE A 303 -2.64 -13.39 7.97
N LYS A 304 -3.49 -14.35 8.37
CA LYS A 304 -3.48 -15.72 7.90
C LYS A 304 -3.66 -15.84 6.37
N HIS A 305 -4.52 -15.02 5.79
CA HIS A 305 -4.88 -15.10 4.38
C HIS A 305 -4.13 -14.07 3.50
N GLN A 306 -2.87 -13.77 3.86
CA GLN A 306 -2.02 -12.83 3.12
C GLN A 306 -2.03 -13.08 1.62
N HIS A 307 -1.85 -14.36 1.21
CA HIS A 307 -1.76 -14.72 -0.20
C HIS A 307 -3.05 -14.51 -0.96
N TRP A 308 -4.19 -14.77 -0.32
CA TRP A 308 -5.49 -14.59 -0.93
C TRP A 308 -5.71 -13.14 -1.40
N PHE A 309 -5.21 -12.20 -0.62
CA PHE A 309 -5.37 -10.76 -0.88
C PHE A 309 -4.14 -10.13 -1.52
N SER A 310 -3.01 -10.82 -1.57
CA SER A 310 -1.72 -10.28 -2.04
C SER A 310 -1.35 -8.97 -1.33
N GLN A 311 -1.42 -8.95 0.03
CA GLN A 311 -1.22 -7.77 0.84
C GLN A 311 0.02 -7.89 1.72
N GLY A 312 0.76 -6.77 1.89
CA GLY A 312 1.69 -6.58 2.98
C GLY A 312 1.09 -5.73 4.09
N SER A 313 1.76 -5.60 5.23
CA SER A 313 1.23 -4.78 6.32
C SER A 313 1.19 -3.29 5.96
N THR A 314 2.04 -2.80 5.06
CA THR A 314 1.94 -1.45 4.49
C THR A 314 0.67 -1.29 3.67
N CYS A 315 0.33 -2.24 2.81
CA CYS A 315 -0.86 -2.17 1.95
C CYS A 315 -2.16 -2.08 2.78
N LEU A 316 -2.23 -2.81 3.91
CA LEU A 316 -3.37 -2.79 4.82
C LEU A 316 -3.59 -1.43 5.50
N THR A 317 -2.63 -0.49 5.38
CA THR A 317 -2.62 0.75 6.14
C THR A 317 -2.34 1.97 5.28
N CYS A 318 -2.81 3.13 5.76
CA CYS A 318 -2.38 4.42 5.23
C CYS A 318 -2.07 5.37 6.38
N ASP A 319 -0.85 5.87 6.41
CA ASP A 319 -0.36 6.78 7.47
C ASP A 319 -1.07 8.13 7.38
N ILE A 320 -1.58 8.62 8.51
CA ILE A 320 -2.19 9.95 8.65
C ILE A 320 -1.25 10.91 9.35
N ASN A 321 -0.51 10.41 10.35
CA ASN A 321 0.43 11.22 11.10
C ASN A 321 1.67 10.43 11.48
N ARG A 322 2.83 11.01 11.17
CA ARG A 322 4.16 10.59 11.63
C ARG A 322 4.89 11.77 12.24
N SER A 323 5.90 11.48 13.05
CA SER A 323 6.69 12.52 13.77
C SER A 323 7.73 13.22 12.88
N GLY A 324 7.94 12.77 11.64
CA GLY A 324 8.89 13.35 10.70
C GLY A 324 8.46 14.71 10.14
N GLY A 325 9.39 15.35 9.46
CA GLY A 325 9.22 16.64 8.79
C GLY A 325 9.83 16.65 7.39
N MET A 326 9.77 17.80 6.73
CA MET A 326 10.42 17.99 5.41
C MET A 326 11.94 18.13 5.61
N GLU A 327 12.60 17.03 5.88
CA GLU A 327 14.05 16.97 6.08
C GLU A 327 14.78 16.56 4.79
N VAL A 328 16.03 16.96 4.68
CA VAL A 328 16.93 16.48 3.63
C VAL A 328 17.78 15.38 4.26
N TYR A 329 17.53 14.16 3.84
CA TYR A 329 18.32 13.00 4.26
C TYR A 329 19.38 12.72 3.17
N ASP A 330 20.63 12.58 3.57
CA ASP A 330 21.78 12.26 2.72
C ASP A 330 22.14 10.77 2.76
#